data_04bcbdda86bf84e0626a801e205926cb
#
_entry.id   04bcbdda86bf84e0626a801e205926cb
#
_cell.length_a   1.000
_cell.length_b   1.000
_cell.length_c   1.000
_cell.angle_alpha   90.00
_cell.angle_beta   90.00
_cell.angle_gamma   90.00
#
_symmetry.space_group_name_H-M   'P 1'
#
loop_
_entity.id
_entity.type
_entity.pdbx_description
1 polymer ?
#
loop_
_entity_poly.entity_id
_entity_poly.type
_entity_poly.pdbx_seq_one_letter_code
_entity_poly.pdbx_strand_id
1 'polypeptide(L)'
;QSIEERLGSFGSSLGNSLTHQTETTQKSLTEMHQRLAIIDRAQENISALSNQVNDLQNILSNKQLRGAFGEVQLENIVKDALPQNAYQFQHTLKSSNRVDCIVKMPEPPGPICIDSKFPLEDYKNFVGSSNDYDKKNNLKLFHNAVQKHIRDISEKYILPGETADSAIMFLPSESIYAEINIRFPKLVNESRNKKVYMAGPDNLMLLLHTVRAILR
;
A
#
# COMPACT_ATOMS: atom_id res chain seq x y z
N GLN A 1 -45.31 -23.76 67.10
CA GLN A 1 -44.07 -23.01 66.74
C GLN A 1 -44.26 -21.56 67.17
N SER A 2 -43.37 -21.09 68.05
CA SER A 2 -43.48 -19.74 68.61
C SER A 2 -43.20 -18.66 67.53
N ILE A 3 -43.78 -17.51 67.75
CA ILE A 3 -43.58 -16.33 66.83
C ILE A 3 -42.10 -15.98 66.78
N GLU A 4 -41.34 -16.18 67.81
CA GLU A 4 -39.88 -15.96 67.90
C GLU A 4 -39.08 -16.87 67.01
N GLU A 5 -39.42 -18.15 66.81
CA GLU A 5 -38.75 -19.08 65.88
C GLU A 5 -39.00 -18.68 64.45
N ARG A 6 -40.20 -18.18 64.16
CA ARG A 6 -40.51 -17.67 62.76
C ARG A 6 -39.80 -16.36 62.42
N LEU A 7 -39.67 -15.46 63.39
CA LEU A 7 -38.93 -14.22 63.23
C LEU A 7 -37.42 -14.48 63.05
N GLY A 8 -36.86 -15.42 63.83
CA GLY A 8 -35.46 -15.83 63.71
C GLY A 8 -35.16 -16.46 62.36
N SER A 9 -36.01 -17.37 61.87
CA SER A 9 -35.83 -18.01 60.57
C SER A 9 -36.00 -17.01 59.41
N PHE A 10 -36.92 -16.05 59.50
CA PHE A 10 -37.10 -14.98 58.49
C PHE A 10 -35.90 -14.05 58.50
N GLY A 11 -35.37 -13.63 59.65
CA GLY A 11 -34.17 -12.80 59.77
C GLY A 11 -32.94 -13.44 59.08
N SER A 12 -32.74 -14.75 59.36
CA SER A 12 -31.63 -15.51 58.75
C SER A 12 -31.80 -15.68 57.28
N SER A 13 -33.02 -15.92 56.75
CA SER A 13 -33.30 -16.05 55.35
C SER A 13 -33.10 -14.70 54.61
N LEU A 14 -33.52 -13.60 55.23
CA LEU A 14 -33.32 -12.25 54.66
C LEU A 14 -31.83 -11.88 54.62
N GLY A 15 -31.07 -12.18 55.70
CA GLY A 15 -29.63 -11.97 55.75
C GLY A 15 -28.88 -12.73 54.65
N ASN A 16 -29.20 -14.02 54.50
CA ASN A 16 -28.61 -14.84 53.42
C ASN A 16 -28.95 -14.35 52.03
N SER A 17 -30.20 -13.92 51.79
CA SER A 17 -30.60 -13.35 50.51
C SER A 17 -29.90 -12.05 50.21
N LEU A 18 -29.74 -11.15 51.18
CA LEU A 18 -29.01 -9.88 51.00
C LEU A 18 -27.52 -10.12 50.73
N THR A 19 -26.90 -11.06 51.44
CA THR A 19 -25.48 -11.42 51.21
C THR A 19 -25.30 -11.96 49.80
N HIS A 20 -26.13 -12.89 49.35
CA HIS A 20 -26.06 -13.47 48.02
C HIS A 20 -26.31 -12.41 46.88
N GLN A 21 -27.26 -11.50 47.14
CA GLN A 21 -27.53 -10.40 46.19
C GLN A 21 -26.35 -9.43 46.12
N THR A 22 -25.70 -9.13 47.23
CA THR A 22 -24.50 -8.29 47.29
C THR A 22 -23.33 -8.92 46.53
N GLU A 23 -23.06 -10.22 46.75
CA GLU A 23 -22.02 -10.97 46.07
C GLU A 23 -22.26 -11.02 44.56
N THR A 24 -23.51 -11.29 44.16
CA THR A 24 -23.90 -11.33 42.73
C THR A 24 -23.72 -9.96 42.07
N THR A 25 -24.13 -8.88 42.74
CA THR A 25 -23.96 -7.50 42.25
C THR A 25 -22.48 -7.14 42.13
N GLN A 26 -21.65 -7.50 43.12
CA GLN A 26 -20.23 -7.22 43.10
C GLN A 26 -19.50 -7.97 41.98
N LYS A 27 -19.89 -9.23 41.74
CA LYS A 27 -19.37 -10.01 40.62
C LYS A 27 -19.74 -9.38 39.24
N SER A 28 -21.01 -8.98 39.11
CA SER A 28 -21.48 -8.30 37.90
C SER A 28 -20.77 -6.96 37.64
N LEU A 29 -20.51 -6.19 38.69
CA LEU A 29 -19.74 -4.94 38.60
C LEU A 29 -18.29 -5.21 38.17
N THR A 30 -17.65 -6.24 38.70
CA THR A 30 -16.30 -6.62 38.32
C THR A 30 -16.22 -7.04 36.84
N GLU A 31 -17.17 -7.85 36.37
CA GLU A 31 -17.26 -8.25 34.96
C GLU A 31 -17.52 -7.03 34.05
N MET A 32 -18.35 -6.08 34.50
CA MET A 32 -18.62 -4.85 33.76
C MET A 32 -17.38 -3.97 33.67
N HIS A 33 -16.60 -3.83 34.73
CA HIS A 33 -15.32 -3.11 34.69
C HIS A 33 -14.31 -3.76 33.76
N GLN A 34 -14.23 -5.10 33.75
CA GLN A 34 -13.36 -5.81 32.79
C GLN A 34 -13.78 -5.57 31.34
N ARG A 35 -15.08 -5.59 31.04
CA ARG A 35 -15.61 -5.32 29.69
C ARG A 35 -15.36 -3.87 29.26
N LEU A 36 -15.53 -2.91 30.18
CA LEU A 36 -15.22 -1.51 29.91
C LEU A 36 -13.73 -1.31 29.58
N ALA A 37 -12.83 -1.94 30.33
CA ALA A 37 -11.40 -1.87 30.02
C ALA A 37 -11.03 -2.46 28.65
N ILE A 38 -11.74 -3.49 28.18
CA ILE A 38 -11.57 -4.04 26.82
C ILE A 38 -12.09 -3.04 25.76
N ILE A 39 -13.24 -2.41 26.04
CA ILE A 39 -13.84 -1.41 25.12
C ILE A 39 -12.93 -0.19 25.01
N ASP A 40 -12.37 0.30 26.13
CA ASP A 40 -11.46 1.44 26.13
C ASP A 40 -10.21 1.16 25.29
N ARG A 41 -9.60 -0.01 25.44
CA ARG A 41 -8.47 -0.44 24.59
C ARG A 41 -8.83 -0.55 23.12
N ALA A 42 -10.01 -1.09 22.81
CA ALA A 42 -10.48 -1.16 21.43
C ALA A 42 -10.68 0.24 20.84
N GLN A 43 -11.17 1.19 21.62
CA GLN A 43 -11.38 2.57 21.20
C GLN A 43 -10.07 3.32 20.98
N GLU A 44 -9.04 3.09 21.83
CA GLU A 44 -7.69 3.59 21.61
C GLU A 44 -7.09 3.06 20.30
N ASN A 45 -7.23 1.75 20.05
CA ASN A 45 -6.76 1.13 18.80
C ASN A 45 -7.48 1.69 17.55
N ILE A 46 -8.80 1.90 17.63
CA ILE A 46 -9.58 2.50 16.55
C ILE A 46 -9.13 3.94 16.29
N SER A 47 -8.87 4.72 17.34
CA SER A 47 -8.38 6.09 17.21
C SER A 47 -7.00 6.15 16.58
N ALA A 48 -6.09 5.26 17.00
CA ALA A 48 -4.76 5.14 16.40
C ALA A 48 -4.84 4.75 14.92
N LEU A 49 -5.69 3.78 14.56
CA LEU A 49 -5.93 3.36 13.19
C LEU A 49 -6.52 4.50 12.34
N SER A 50 -7.47 5.26 12.89
CA SER A 50 -8.06 6.43 12.23
C SER A 50 -7.02 7.51 11.91
N ASN A 51 -6.09 7.77 12.82
CA ASN A 51 -4.99 8.71 12.59
C ASN A 51 -4.05 8.20 11.49
N GLN A 52 -3.70 6.91 11.50
CA GLN A 52 -2.88 6.30 10.44
C GLN A 52 -3.55 6.38 9.06
N VAL A 53 -4.88 6.19 9.00
CA VAL A 53 -5.63 6.32 7.75
C VAL A 53 -5.64 7.77 7.25
N ASN A 54 -5.79 8.74 8.14
CA ASN A 54 -5.74 10.16 7.80
C ASN A 54 -4.34 10.58 7.31
N ASP A 55 -3.28 10.10 7.96
CA ASP A 55 -1.90 10.36 7.55
C ASP A 55 -1.63 9.75 6.16
N LEU A 56 -2.10 8.52 5.92
CA LEU A 56 -2.00 7.89 4.61
C LEU A 56 -2.80 8.66 3.54
N GLN A 57 -4.00 9.15 3.86
CA GLN A 57 -4.77 10.01 2.96
C GLN A 57 -4.04 11.32 2.63
N ASN A 58 -3.39 11.94 3.61
CA ASN A 58 -2.58 13.16 3.42
C ASN A 58 -1.38 12.88 2.51
N ILE A 59 -0.65 11.77 2.73
CA ILE A 59 0.45 11.33 1.86
C ILE A 59 -0.05 11.13 0.42
N LEU A 60 -1.16 10.43 0.27
CA LEU A 60 -1.73 10.12 -1.05
C LEU A 60 -2.38 11.34 -1.75
N SER A 61 -2.70 12.40 -1.01
CA SER A 61 -3.26 13.64 -1.55
C SER A 61 -2.19 14.60 -2.06
N ASN A 62 -0.98 14.53 -1.53
CA ASN A 62 0.13 15.40 -1.92
C ASN A 62 0.98 14.75 -3.02
N LYS A 63 1.17 15.46 -4.15
CA LYS A 63 1.93 14.96 -5.30
C LYS A 63 3.39 14.61 -4.96
N GLN A 64 4.05 15.42 -4.14
CA GLN A 64 5.43 15.18 -3.70
C GLN A 64 5.53 13.96 -2.79
N LEU A 65 4.62 13.84 -1.82
CA LEU A 65 4.58 12.70 -0.90
C LEU A 65 4.24 11.39 -1.62
N ARG A 66 3.38 11.44 -2.65
CA ARG A 66 3.12 10.28 -3.53
C ARG A 66 4.36 9.83 -4.28
N GLY A 67 5.14 10.78 -4.82
CA GLY A 67 6.41 10.49 -5.48
C GLY A 67 7.38 9.81 -4.52
N ALA A 68 7.61 10.42 -3.37
CA ALA A 68 8.48 9.86 -2.32
C ALA A 68 8.01 8.47 -1.85
N PHE A 69 6.72 8.25 -1.68
CA PHE A 69 6.16 6.94 -1.34
C PHE A 69 6.50 5.87 -2.39
N GLY A 70 6.33 6.19 -3.67
CA GLY A 70 6.67 5.26 -4.75
C GLY A 70 8.16 4.94 -4.82
N GLU A 71 9.02 5.94 -4.61
CA GLU A 71 10.47 5.77 -4.55
C GLU A 71 10.89 4.90 -3.36
N VAL A 72 10.36 5.16 -2.16
CA VAL A 72 10.64 4.34 -0.96
C VAL A 72 10.19 2.89 -1.15
N GLN A 73 9.02 2.68 -1.76
CA GLN A 73 8.54 1.33 -2.03
C GLN A 73 9.43 0.59 -3.03
N LEU A 74 9.84 1.28 -4.11
CA LEU A 74 10.83 0.75 -5.06
C LEU A 74 12.15 0.39 -4.36
N GLU A 75 12.66 1.29 -3.52
CA GLU A 75 13.90 1.04 -2.77
C GLU A 75 13.82 -0.21 -1.90
N ASN A 76 12.73 -0.39 -1.15
CA ASN A 76 12.53 -1.55 -0.29
C ASN A 76 12.53 -2.85 -1.11
N ILE A 77 11.77 -2.90 -2.21
CA ILE A 77 11.70 -4.08 -3.09
C ILE A 77 13.08 -4.41 -3.66
N VAL A 78 13.82 -3.40 -4.13
CA VAL A 78 15.16 -3.62 -4.72
C VAL A 78 16.16 -4.08 -3.66
N LYS A 79 16.16 -3.48 -2.46
CA LYS A 79 17.04 -3.87 -1.34
C LYS A 79 16.77 -5.29 -0.87
N ASP A 80 15.53 -5.72 -0.85
CA ASP A 80 15.15 -7.07 -0.44
C ASP A 80 15.53 -8.13 -1.50
N ALA A 81 15.43 -7.77 -2.77
CA ALA A 81 15.64 -8.71 -3.87
C ALA A 81 17.11 -8.83 -4.29
N LEU A 82 17.90 -7.75 -4.29
CA LEU A 82 19.21 -7.69 -4.90
C LEU A 82 20.33 -7.40 -3.90
N PRO A 83 21.58 -7.89 -4.13
CA PRO A 83 22.74 -7.50 -3.35
C PRO A 83 23.10 -6.03 -3.60
N GLN A 84 23.69 -5.37 -2.59
CA GLN A 84 23.95 -3.93 -2.58
C GLN A 84 24.83 -3.42 -3.75
N ASN A 85 25.70 -4.25 -4.30
CA ASN A 85 26.56 -3.90 -5.43
C ASN A 85 25.85 -3.98 -6.80
N ALA A 86 24.67 -4.61 -6.87
CA ALA A 86 23.93 -4.84 -8.11
C ALA A 86 23.02 -3.68 -8.54
N TYR A 87 22.85 -2.64 -7.73
CA TYR A 87 21.99 -1.51 -8.05
C TYR A 87 22.57 -0.19 -7.57
N GLN A 88 21.95 0.90 -8.03
CA GLN A 88 22.21 2.26 -7.52
C GLN A 88 20.90 3.07 -7.62
N PHE A 89 20.54 3.74 -6.51
CA PHE A 89 19.40 4.66 -6.50
C PHE A 89 19.81 6.05 -6.94
N GLN A 90 18.85 6.78 -7.47
CA GLN A 90 18.97 8.17 -7.86
C GLN A 90 20.19 8.42 -8.76
N HIS A 91 20.37 7.52 -9.73
CA HIS A 91 21.51 7.57 -10.64
C HIS A 91 21.31 8.62 -11.74
N THR A 92 22.33 9.41 -12.02
CA THR A 92 22.32 10.41 -13.09
C THR A 92 23.02 9.83 -14.33
N LEU A 93 22.30 9.74 -15.43
CA LEU A 93 22.76 9.28 -16.72
C LEU A 93 23.60 10.38 -17.41
N LYS A 94 24.37 10.02 -18.45
CA LYS A 94 25.16 10.97 -19.25
C LYS A 94 24.28 12.06 -19.89
N SER A 95 23.03 11.74 -20.15
CA SER A 95 22.00 12.71 -20.62
C SER A 95 21.56 13.72 -19.59
N SER A 96 22.14 13.70 -18.37
CA SER A 96 21.74 14.48 -17.20
C SER A 96 20.34 14.14 -16.65
N ASN A 97 19.68 13.12 -17.19
CA ASN A 97 18.44 12.61 -16.62
C ASN A 97 18.75 11.76 -15.38
N ARG A 98 17.95 11.95 -14.31
CA ARG A 98 18.07 11.19 -13.09
C ARG A 98 17.01 10.11 -13.07
N VAL A 99 17.42 8.86 -12.88
CA VAL A 99 16.54 7.69 -12.75
C VAL A 99 16.46 7.24 -11.30
N ASP A 100 15.30 6.75 -10.87
CA ASP A 100 15.08 6.36 -9.48
C ASP A 100 15.97 5.17 -9.06
N CYS A 101 16.10 4.18 -9.94
CA CYS A 101 16.99 3.05 -9.73
C CYS A 101 17.59 2.55 -11.04
N ILE A 102 18.86 2.22 -11.02
CA ILE A 102 19.53 1.47 -12.09
C ILE A 102 20.02 0.14 -11.55
N VAL A 103 19.69 -0.96 -12.22
CA VAL A 103 20.15 -2.31 -11.92
C VAL A 103 21.30 -2.63 -12.85
N LYS A 104 22.46 -2.91 -12.28
CA LYS A 104 23.71 -3.20 -13.01
C LYS A 104 23.67 -4.63 -13.53
N MET A 105 23.48 -4.77 -14.83
CA MET A 105 23.52 -6.05 -15.53
C MET A 105 24.78 -6.14 -16.40
N PRO A 106 25.33 -7.36 -16.62
CA PRO A 106 26.38 -7.55 -17.59
C PRO A 106 25.89 -7.26 -19.01
N GLU A 107 26.78 -6.90 -19.89
CA GLU A 107 26.48 -6.71 -21.31
C GLU A 107 26.64 -8.03 -22.09
N PRO A 108 25.65 -8.39 -22.92
CA PRO A 108 24.30 -7.86 -23.03
C PRO A 108 23.39 -8.30 -21.88
N PRO A 109 22.33 -7.58 -21.46
CA PRO A 109 21.73 -6.39 -22.10
C PRO A 109 22.25 -5.05 -21.59
N GLY A 110 23.15 -5.01 -20.59
CA GLY A 110 23.57 -3.78 -19.93
C GLY A 110 22.63 -3.29 -18.82
N PRO A 111 22.92 -2.14 -18.18
CA PRO A 111 22.19 -1.66 -17.01
C PRO A 111 20.71 -1.35 -17.32
N ILE A 112 19.79 -1.84 -16.49
CA ILE A 112 18.36 -1.62 -16.66
C ILE A 112 17.90 -0.49 -15.75
N CYS A 113 17.22 0.51 -16.32
CA CYS A 113 16.61 1.62 -15.59
C CYS A 113 15.22 1.25 -15.07
N ILE A 114 14.93 1.60 -13.81
CA ILE A 114 13.61 1.45 -13.18
C ILE A 114 13.19 2.83 -12.68
N ASP A 115 12.01 3.26 -13.09
CA ASP A 115 11.46 4.56 -12.72
C ASP A 115 10.06 4.39 -12.14
N SER A 116 9.83 4.96 -10.95
CA SER A 116 8.57 4.86 -10.23
C SER A 116 7.58 5.90 -10.70
N LYS A 117 6.38 5.46 -11.09
CA LYS A 117 5.29 6.33 -11.51
C LYS A 117 3.99 5.96 -10.83
N PHE A 118 3.40 6.91 -10.13
CA PHE A 118 2.19 6.69 -9.36
C PHE A 118 1.03 7.59 -9.86
N PRO A 119 0.32 7.23 -10.94
CA PRO A 119 -0.79 8.00 -11.50
C PRO A 119 -2.07 7.86 -10.65
N LEU A 120 -1.94 8.04 -9.32
CA LEU A 120 -3.01 7.81 -8.34
C LEU A 120 -4.14 8.83 -8.46
N GLU A 121 -3.82 10.08 -8.76
CA GLU A 121 -4.83 11.16 -8.85
C GLU A 121 -5.81 10.91 -10.00
N ASP A 122 -5.25 10.63 -11.18
CA ASP A 122 -6.06 10.33 -12.37
C ASP A 122 -6.90 9.05 -12.16
N TYR A 123 -6.31 8.05 -11.50
CA TYR A 123 -7.00 6.82 -11.14
C TYR A 123 -8.14 7.07 -10.14
N LYS A 124 -7.89 7.84 -9.06
CA LYS A 124 -8.92 8.20 -8.06
C LYS A 124 -10.08 8.98 -8.68
N ASN A 125 -9.78 9.94 -9.54
CA ASN A 125 -10.79 10.72 -10.26
C ASN A 125 -11.65 9.81 -11.15
N PHE A 126 -11.03 8.84 -11.82
CA PHE A 126 -11.75 7.85 -12.61
C PHE A 126 -12.68 6.97 -11.75
N VAL A 127 -12.16 6.38 -10.66
CA VAL A 127 -12.93 5.47 -9.79
C VAL A 127 -14.02 6.21 -9.02
N GLY A 128 -13.74 7.45 -8.57
CA GLY A 128 -14.68 8.28 -7.80
C GLY A 128 -15.72 9.02 -8.64
N SER A 129 -15.76 8.81 -9.96
CA SER A 129 -16.73 9.46 -10.84
C SER A 129 -18.16 9.01 -10.56
N SER A 130 -19.06 9.97 -10.30
CA SER A 130 -20.46 9.72 -9.93
C SER A 130 -21.38 9.51 -11.13
N ASN A 131 -20.99 9.93 -12.32
CA ASN A 131 -21.77 9.82 -13.55
C ASN A 131 -20.94 9.29 -14.72
N ASP A 132 -21.60 8.78 -15.75
CA ASP A 132 -20.96 8.13 -16.89
C ASP A 132 -20.14 9.09 -17.76
N TYR A 133 -20.52 10.36 -17.84
CA TYR A 133 -19.80 11.37 -18.60
C TYR A 133 -18.44 11.66 -17.95
N ASP A 134 -18.41 11.96 -16.66
CA ASP A 134 -17.18 12.22 -15.92
C ASP A 134 -16.28 10.97 -15.89
N LYS A 135 -16.90 9.80 -15.71
CA LYS A 135 -16.18 8.53 -15.73
C LYS A 135 -15.44 8.29 -17.04
N LYS A 136 -16.08 8.56 -18.18
CA LYS A 136 -15.49 8.44 -19.51
C LYS A 136 -14.35 9.46 -19.72
N ASN A 137 -14.54 10.69 -19.27
CA ASN A 137 -13.53 11.73 -19.36
C ASN A 137 -12.32 11.44 -18.48
N ASN A 138 -12.54 11.07 -17.22
CA ASN A 138 -11.49 10.74 -16.28
C ASN A 138 -10.73 9.47 -16.69
N LEU A 139 -11.40 8.49 -17.28
CA LEU A 139 -10.73 7.33 -17.87
C LEU A 139 -9.77 7.73 -18.99
N LYS A 140 -10.14 8.69 -19.83
CA LYS A 140 -9.26 9.22 -20.89
C LYS A 140 -8.07 9.99 -20.31
N LEU A 141 -8.28 10.77 -19.24
CA LEU A 141 -7.20 11.47 -18.56
C LEU A 141 -6.20 10.49 -17.95
N PHE A 142 -6.70 9.46 -17.27
CA PHE A 142 -5.87 8.39 -16.73
C PHE A 142 -5.06 7.65 -17.81
N HIS A 143 -5.69 7.29 -18.93
CA HIS A 143 -4.99 6.72 -20.08
C HIS A 143 -3.86 7.63 -20.58
N ASN A 144 -4.13 8.91 -20.77
CA ASN A 144 -3.16 9.88 -21.28
C ASN A 144 -1.99 10.09 -20.30
N ALA A 145 -2.26 10.10 -19.01
CA ALA A 145 -1.22 10.19 -17.97
C ALA A 145 -0.27 8.99 -18.04
N VAL A 146 -0.80 7.78 -18.12
CA VAL A 146 0.01 6.55 -18.25
C VAL A 146 0.81 6.56 -19.56
N GLN A 147 0.17 6.92 -20.68
CA GLN A 147 0.84 7.03 -21.99
C GLN A 147 2.01 8.02 -21.98
N LYS A 148 1.82 9.18 -21.32
CA LYS A 148 2.88 10.17 -21.13
C LYS A 148 4.06 9.58 -20.35
N HIS A 149 3.79 8.87 -19.26
CA HIS A 149 4.85 8.23 -18.46
C HIS A 149 5.65 7.20 -19.28
N ILE A 150 4.97 6.37 -20.06
CA ILE A 150 5.62 5.39 -20.93
C ILE A 150 6.55 6.09 -21.92
N ARG A 151 6.08 7.16 -22.57
CA ARG A 151 6.89 7.94 -23.51
C ARG A 151 8.09 8.58 -22.83
N ASP A 152 7.87 9.26 -21.71
CA ASP A 152 8.92 9.94 -20.95
C ASP A 152 10.03 8.95 -20.51
N ILE A 153 9.68 7.75 -20.08
CA ILE A 153 10.62 6.70 -19.69
C ILE A 153 11.41 6.19 -20.91
N SER A 154 10.71 5.90 -22.01
CA SER A 154 11.36 5.43 -23.24
C SER A 154 12.40 6.42 -23.76
N GLU A 155 12.06 7.71 -23.78
CA GLU A 155 12.93 8.77 -24.32
C GLU A 155 14.10 9.12 -23.38
N LYS A 156 13.91 9.02 -22.07
CA LYS A 156 14.91 9.47 -21.08
C LYS A 156 15.88 8.38 -20.63
N TYR A 157 15.43 7.13 -20.58
CA TYR A 157 16.16 6.06 -19.89
C TYR A 157 16.56 4.88 -20.77
N ILE A 158 16.16 4.83 -22.03
CA ILE A 158 16.64 3.84 -23.00
C ILE A 158 17.66 4.54 -23.90
N LEU A 159 18.93 4.46 -23.52
CA LEU A 159 20.03 5.19 -24.16
C LEU A 159 21.04 4.21 -24.76
N PRO A 160 21.15 4.11 -26.10
CA PRO A 160 22.10 3.22 -26.74
C PRO A 160 23.54 3.43 -26.25
N GLY A 161 24.20 2.35 -25.84
CA GLY A 161 25.58 2.37 -25.34
C GLY A 161 25.76 2.86 -23.90
N GLU A 162 24.66 3.09 -23.16
CA GLU A 162 24.70 3.45 -21.74
C GLU A 162 23.75 2.59 -20.90
N THR A 163 22.55 2.32 -21.40
CA THR A 163 21.55 1.49 -20.72
C THR A 163 21.13 0.33 -21.61
N ALA A 164 20.45 -0.65 -21.01
CA ALA A 164 19.77 -1.69 -21.78
C ALA A 164 18.78 -1.10 -22.79
N ASP A 165 18.40 -1.89 -23.78
CA ASP A 165 17.39 -1.54 -24.80
C ASP A 165 15.94 -1.54 -24.24
N SER A 166 15.81 -1.64 -22.92
CA SER A 166 14.54 -1.67 -22.22
C SER A 166 14.63 -1.00 -20.85
N ALA A 167 13.48 -0.52 -20.35
CA ALA A 167 13.33 0.08 -19.03
C ALA A 167 12.07 -0.44 -18.33
N ILE A 168 12.03 -0.32 -17.02
CA ILE A 168 10.89 -0.73 -16.21
C ILE A 168 10.17 0.50 -15.67
N MET A 169 8.86 0.58 -15.89
CA MET A 169 7.95 1.51 -15.22
C MET A 169 7.34 0.81 -14.00
N PHE A 170 7.80 1.17 -12.82
CA PHE A 170 7.26 0.65 -11.58
C PHE A 170 6.00 1.41 -11.17
N LEU A 171 4.93 0.67 -10.90
CA LEU A 171 3.66 1.16 -10.41
C LEU A 171 3.49 0.71 -8.96
N PRO A 172 3.57 1.62 -7.96
CA PRO A 172 3.54 1.25 -6.53
C PRO A 172 2.13 0.85 -6.05
N SER A 173 1.36 0.18 -6.89
CA SER A 173 0.00 -0.30 -6.57
C SER A 173 -0.39 -1.43 -7.53
N GLU A 174 -0.64 -2.61 -6.98
CA GLU A 174 -1.16 -3.75 -7.76
C GLU A 174 -2.53 -3.45 -8.36
N SER A 175 -3.38 -2.70 -7.65
CA SER A 175 -4.71 -2.33 -8.15
C SER A 175 -4.62 -1.45 -9.40
N ILE A 176 -3.71 -0.45 -9.41
CA ILE A 176 -3.51 0.42 -10.59
C ILE A 176 -2.88 -0.36 -11.73
N TYR A 177 -1.91 -1.21 -11.44
CA TYR A 177 -1.29 -2.10 -12.43
C TYR A 177 -2.32 -3.02 -13.08
N ALA A 178 -3.17 -3.67 -12.29
CA ALA A 178 -4.23 -4.54 -12.79
C ALA A 178 -5.24 -3.77 -13.64
N GLU A 179 -5.67 -2.59 -13.17
CA GLU A 179 -6.63 -1.75 -13.88
C GLU A 179 -6.11 -1.28 -15.25
N ILE A 180 -4.83 -0.90 -15.35
CA ILE A 180 -4.19 -0.55 -16.62
C ILE A 180 -4.21 -1.74 -17.58
N ASN A 181 -3.85 -2.94 -17.11
CA ASN A 181 -3.83 -4.14 -17.95
C ASN A 181 -5.23 -4.53 -18.45
N ILE A 182 -6.27 -4.39 -17.62
CA ILE A 182 -7.65 -4.74 -17.96
C ILE A 182 -8.24 -3.71 -18.94
N ARG A 183 -8.07 -2.42 -18.67
CA ARG A 183 -8.76 -1.36 -19.43
C ARG A 183 -8.00 -0.87 -20.66
N PHE A 184 -6.68 -0.95 -20.61
CA PHE A 184 -5.84 -0.38 -21.68
C PHE A 184 -4.92 -1.40 -22.35
N PRO A 185 -5.41 -2.55 -22.84
CA PRO A 185 -4.56 -3.59 -23.44
C PRO A 185 -3.77 -3.08 -24.65
N LYS A 186 -4.30 -2.11 -25.40
CA LYS A 186 -3.60 -1.46 -26.51
C LYS A 186 -2.40 -0.63 -26.01
N LEU A 187 -2.57 0.10 -24.92
CA LEU A 187 -1.52 0.90 -24.30
C LEU A 187 -0.42 0.00 -23.71
N VAL A 188 -0.78 -1.14 -23.14
CA VAL A 188 0.19 -2.15 -22.66
C VAL A 188 1.02 -2.70 -23.84
N ASN A 189 0.42 -2.96 -24.99
CA ASN A 189 1.16 -3.37 -26.18
C ASN A 189 2.05 -2.25 -26.74
N GLU A 190 1.56 -1.00 -26.77
CA GLU A 190 2.36 0.17 -27.13
C GLU A 190 3.57 0.34 -26.21
N SER A 191 3.40 0.17 -24.92
CA SER A 191 4.47 0.21 -23.91
C SER A 191 5.56 -0.83 -24.23
N ARG A 192 5.18 -2.07 -24.54
CA ARG A 192 6.12 -3.14 -24.92
C ARG A 192 6.84 -2.83 -26.24
N ASN A 193 6.16 -2.26 -27.20
CA ASN A 193 6.78 -1.83 -28.46
C ASN A 193 7.82 -0.72 -28.23
N LYS A 194 7.60 0.14 -27.24
CA LYS A 194 8.56 1.16 -26.79
C LYS A 194 9.61 0.61 -25.83
N LYS A 195 9.63 -0.71 -25.60
CA LYS A 195 10.57 -1.39 -24.68
C LYS A 195 10.46 -0.90 -23.23
N VAL A 196 9.30 -0.36 -22.84
CA VAL A 196 8.98 -0.01 -21.44
C VAL A 196 8.06 -1.08 -20.87
N TYR A 197 8.54 -1.80 -19.87
CA TYR A 197 7.78 -2.86 -19.22
C TYR A 197 7.19 -2.35 -17.93
N MET A 198 5.86 -2.39 -17.80
CA MET A 198 5.18 -2.01 -16.57
C MET A 198 5.21 -3.16 -15.57
N ALA A 199 5.46 -2.85 -14.31
CA ALA A 199 5.47 -3.82 -13.22
C ALA A 199 4.80 -3.26 -11.96
N GLY A 200 3.92 -4.03 -11.35
CA GLY A 200 3.47 -3.84 -9.97
C GLY A 200 4.49 -4.37 -8.97
N PRO A 201 4.26 -4.22 -7.65
CA PRO A 201 5.18 -4.68 -6.60
C PRO A 201 5.57 -6.16 -6.71
N ASP A 202 4.58 -7.04 -6.86
CA ASP A 202 4.81 -8.50 -6.92
C ASP A 202 5.57 -8.91 -8.19
N ASN A 203 5.22 -8.30 -9.32
CA ASN A 203 5.88 -8.58 -10.60
C ASN A 203 7.32 -8.06 -10.59
N LEU A 204 7.56 -6.88 -10.01
CA LEU A 204 8.92 -6.35 -9.89
C LEU A 204 9.77 -7.24 -8.99
N MET A 205 9.25 -7.69 -7.85
CA MET A 205 9.94 -8.60 -6.94
C MET A 205 10.34 -9.89 -7.66
N LEU A 206 9.43 -10.50 -8.42
CA LEU A 206 9.71 -11.72 -9.18
C LEU A 206 10.80 -11.49 -10.25
N LEU A 207 10.73 -10.39 -10.99
CA LEU A 207 11.73 -10.01 -11.97
C LEU A 207 13.10 -9.84 -11.33
N LEU A 208 13.20 -9.14 -10.21
CA LEU A 208 14.48 -8.91 -9.52
C LEU A 208 15.05 -10.19 -8.92
N HIS A 209 14.24 -11.11 -8.43
CA HIS A 209 14.71 -12.44 -8.03
C HIS A 209 15.30 -13.23 -9.19
N THR A 210 14.70 -13.12 -10.39
CA THR A 210 15.23 -13.72 -11.61
C THR A 210 16.57 -13.09 -12.00
N VAL A 211 16.65 -11.76 -11.96
CA VAL A 211 17.90 -11.01 -12.18
C VAL A 211 18.98 -11.42 -11.18
N ARG A 212 18.65 -11.56 -9.91
CA ARG A 212 19.60 -12.04 -8.88
C ARG A 212 20.18 -13.42 -9.21
N ALA A 213 19.38 -14.30 -9.81
CA ALA A 213 19.88 -15.61 -10.22
C ALA A 213 20.91 -15.54 -11.37
N ILE A 214 20.80 -14.53 -12.22
CA ILE A 214 21.73 -14.26 -13.33
C ILE A 214 23.03 -13.60 -12.81
N LEU A 215 22.93 -12.79 -11.75
CA LEU A 215 24.07 -12.04 -11.18
C LEU A 215 24.96 -12.89 -10.22
N ARG A 216 24.60 -14.13 -9.98
CA ARG A 216 25.41 -15.09 -9.20
C ARG A 216 26.47 -15.75 -10.04
#